data_66f596fe46a68d65e123ca554ae485d2
#
_entry.id   66f596fe46a68d65e123ca554ae485d2
#
_cell.length_a   1.000
_cell.length_b   1.000
_cell.length_c   1.000
_cell.angle_alpha   90.00
_cell.angle_beta   90.00
_cell.angle_gamma   90.00
#
_symmetry.space_group_name_H-M   'P 1'
#
loop_
_entity.id
_entity.type
_entity.pdbx_description
1 polymer ?
#
loop_
_entity_poly.entity_id
_entity_poly.type
_entity_poly.pdbx_seq_one_letter_code
_entity_poly.pdbx_strand_id
1 'polypeptide(L)'
;MRTYKEHYEVAKANYTNGTPSKYNNVYDIRLDENVFEKTPKYLELVKKIADQVHQKLENKDDIVENQWATHLNAWKDIKELDELLGLIMPEIEQKVFKSNAHTEILLAYKNKPGANPDSSWLWHYDDCPDQFLKLVIYLNDVTEDNGCFQYLQNKDGHFPMVPTNRTYPGHDGTPHYFKGKRIPPEETKKRIEEGYEVKSLLGKPGTYALMHPNIYHRATVPVEGSAPRECLFLFIRPSLQKREIDIKNIHSIKPERNVKMYPLD
;
A
#
# COMPACT_ATOMS: atom_id res chain seq x y z
N MET A 1 -19.89 9.18 -17.19
CA MET A 1 -19.21 8.38 -16.13
C MET A 1 -18.32 9.33 -15.34
N ARG A 2 -18.41 9.32 -14.01
CA ARG A 2 -17.61 10.21 -13.15
C ARG A 2 -16.14 9.76 -13.14
N THR A 3 -15.20 10.69 -13.24
CA THR A 3 -13.78 10.42 -13.07
C THR A 3 -13.45 10.22 -11.58
N TYR A 4 -12.30 9.60 -11.28
CA TYR A 4 -11.82 9.48 -9.89
C TYR A 4 -11.60 10.85 -9.24
N LYS A 5 -11.12 11.85 -10.00
CA LYS A 5 -10.95 13.22 -9.53
C LYS A 5 -12.28 13.87 -9.17
N GLU A 6 -13.27 13.81 -10.05
CA GLU A 6 -14.62 14.34 -9.78
C GLU A 6 -15.26 13.65 -8.58
N HIS A 7 -15.09 12.33 -8.45
CA HIS A 7 -15.57 11.57 -7.30
C HIS A 7 -14.94 12.08 -6.01
N TYR A 8 -13.60 12.23 -6.00
CA TYR A 8 -12.87 12.72 -4.82
C TYR A 8 -13.30 14.15 -4.43
N GLU A 9 -13.45 15.06 -5.38
CA GLU A 9 -13.87 16.44 -5.09
C GLU A 9 -15.28 16.48 -4.46
N VAL A 10 -16.20 15.63 -4.94
CA VAL A 10 -17.54 15.50 -4.31
C VAL A 10 -17.45 14.87 -2.92
N ALA A 11 -16.64 13.81 -2.76
CA ALA A 11 -16.46 13.17 -1.45
C ALA A 11 -15.88 14.16 -0.43
N LYS A 12 -14.90 14.96 -0.85
CA LYS A 12 -14.27 15.99 -0.02
C LYS A 12 -15.25 17.11 0.34
N ALA A 13 -16.04 17.58 -0.61
CA ALA A 13 -17.04 18.65 -0.38
C ALA A 13 -18.13 18.22 0.61
N ASN A 14 -18.47 16.93 0.64
CA ASN A 14 -19.48 16.37 1.54
C ASN A 14 -18.93 15.94 2.91
N TYR A 15 -17.63 16.03 3.12
CA TYR A 15 -17.01 15.61 4.37
C TYR A 15 -17.16 16.69 5.45
N THR A 16 -17.90 16.38 6.50
CA THR A 16 -18.29 17.37 7.53
C THR A 16 -17.36 17.37 8.76
N ASN A 17 -16.36 16.52 8.80
CA ASN A 17 -15.47 16.41 9.97
C ASN A 17 -14.39 17.51 9.90
N GLY A 18 -14.61 18.63 10.57
CA GLY A 18 -13.83 19.87 10.49
C GLY A 18 -12.49 19.89 11.22
N THR A 19 -11.86 18.73 11.48
CA THR A 19 -10.56 18.66 12.16
C THR A 19 -9.44 19.20 11.26
N PRO A 20 -8.40 19.87 11.83
CA PRO A 20 -7.23 20.29 11.07
C PRO A 20 -6.59 19.09 10.36
N SER A 21 -6.38 19.21 9.06
CA SER A 21 -5.77 18.17 8.25
C SER A 21 -4.28 18.41 8.10
N LYS A 22 -3.50 17.34 8.07
CA LYS A 22 -2.05 17.40 7.80
C LYS A 22 -1.77 17.80 6.34
N TYR A 23 -2.67 17.43 5.42
CA TYR A 23 -2.56 17.72 4.00
C TYR A 23 -3.75 18.53 3.49
N ASN A 24 -3.56 19.35 2.48
CA ASN A 24 -4.66 20.07 1.83
C ASN A 24 -5.54 19.16 1.00
N ASN A 25 -4.95 18.13 0.41
CA ASN A 25 -5.64 17.11 -0.38
C ASN A 25 -4.77 15.84 -0.51
N VAL A 26 -5.36 14.77 -1.05
CA VAL A 26 -4.67 13.50 -1.25
C VAL A 26 -3.45 13.60 -2.19
N TYR A 27 -3.44 14.59 -3.08
CA TYR A 27 -2.34 14.78 -4.05
C TYR A 27 -1.06 15.35 -3.41
N ASP A 28 -1.13 15.87 -2.18
CA ASP A 28 0.02 16.44 -1.49
C ASP A 28 0.88 15.35 -0.82
N ILE A 29 0.31 14.18 -0.60
CA ILE A 29 1.05 13.06 0.01
C ILE A 29 1.88 12.32 -1.04
N ARG A 30 3.11 11.99 -0.68
CA ARG A 30 3.99 11.09 -1.45
C ARG A 30 4.34 9.87 -0.63
N LEU A 31 4.85 10.07 0.57
CA LEU A 31 5.10 9.04 1.57
C LEU A 31 5.11 9.69 2.96
N ASP A 32 4.44 9.07 3.92
CA ASP A 32 4.38 9.53 5.30
C ASP A 32 4.33 8.36 6.28
N GLU A 33 5.26 8.34 7.22
CA GLU A 33 5.39 7.33 8.29
C GLU A 33 4.73 7.77 9.61
N ASN A 34 4.08 8.96 9.62
CA ASN A 34 3.54 9.60 10.82
C ASN A 34 2.13 10.17 10.61
N VAL A 35 1.30 9.51 9.81
CA VAL A 35 -0.11 9.92 9.56
C VAL A 35 -0.96 9.69 10.81
N PHE A 36 -0.77 8.57 11.49
CA PHE A 36 -1.47 8.20 12.72
C PHE A 36 -0.47 7.80 13.81
N GLU A 37 -0.92 7.90 15.04
CA GLU A 37 -0.08 7.59 16.21
C GLU A 37 0.04 6.06 16.39
N LYS A 38 1.25 5.60 16.67
CA LYS A 38 1.52 4.20 17.06
C LYS A 38 1.19 4.00 18.53
N THR A 39 -0.09 4.10 18.88
CA THR A 39 -0.57 3.93 20.24
C THR A 39 -0.29 2.52 20.80
N PRO A 40 -0.31 2.32 22.13
CA PRO A 40 -0.21 0.96 22.70
C PRO A 40 -1.26 -0.01 22.12
N LYS A 41 -2.49 0.47 21.88
CA LYS A 41 -3.55 -0.34 21.24
C LYS A 41 -3.23 -0.72 19.82
N TYR A 42 -2.67 0.19 19.02
CA TYR A 42 -2.20 -0.09 17.68
C TYR A 42 -1.13 -1.19 17.68
N LEU A 43 -0.11 -1.05 18.53
CA LEU A 43 0.97 -2.03 18.61
C LEU A 43 0.49 -3.41 19.12
N GLU A 44 -0.46 -3.44 20.06
CA GLU A 44 -1.11 -4.68 20.52
C GLU A 44 -1.84 -5.39 19.37
N LEU A 45 -2.63 -4.65 18.59
CA LEU A 45 -3.36 -5.21 17.44
C LEU A 45 -2.40 -5.73 16.37
N VAL A 46 -1.36 -4.95 16.02
CA VAL A 46 -0.34 -5.41 15.06
C VAL A 46 0.32 -6.70 15.53
N LYS A 47 0.65 -6.82 16.82
CA LYS A 47 1.24 -8.05 17.36
C LYS A 47 0.29 -9.24 17.22
N LYS A 48 -0.98 -9.10 17.62
CA LYS A 48 -1.98 -10.17 17.50
C LYS A 48 -2.19 -10.61 16.04
N ILE A 49 -2.22 -9.64 15.12
CA ILE A 49 -2.32 -9.91 13.69
C ILE A 49 -1.06 -10.62 13.20
N ALA A 50 0.12 -10.16 13.60
CA ALA A 50 1.40 -10.77 13.20
C ALA A 50 1.48 -12.23 13.63
N ASP A 51 1.12 -12.54 14.89
CA ASP A 51 1.12 -13.91 15.41
C ASP A 51 0.21 -14.83 14.58
N GLN A 52 -1.01 -14.36 14.22
CA GLN A 52 -1.96 -15.12 13.41
C GLN A 52 -1.52 -15.24 11.94
N VAL A 53 -1.01 -14.16 11.34
CA VAL A 53 -0.51 -14.17 9.96
C VAL A 53 0.67 -15.13 9.85
N HIS A 54 1.63 -15.05 10.78
CA HIS A 54 2.79 -15.93 10.81
C HIS A 54 2.36 -17.40 10.87
N GLN A 55 1.48 -17.77 11.81
CA GLN A 55 0.96 -19.12 11.95
C GLN A 55 0.26 -19.62 10.68
N LYS A 56 -0.60 -18.78 10.07
CA LYS A 56 -1.36 -19.13 8.88
C LYS A 56 -0.49 -19.24 7.62
N LEU A 57 0.59 -18.46 7.52
CA LEU A 57 1.55 -18.55 6.41
C LEU A 57 2.33 -19.87 6.36
N GLU A 58 2.37 -20.62 7.46
CA GLU A 58 2.95 -21.96 7.53
C GLU A 58 1.95 -23.07 7.12
N ASN A 59 0.66 -22.75 6.98
CA ASN A 59 -0.38 -23.68 6.56
C ASN A 59 -0.61 -23.61 5.04
N LYS A 60 -0.33 -24.69 4.33
CA LYS A 60 -0.45 -24.75 2.86
C LYS A 60 -1.86 -24.49 2.33
N ASP A 61 -2.89 -24.81 3.11
CA ASP A 61 -4.29 -24.61 2.69
C ASP A 61 -4.72 -23.13 2.76
N ASP A 62 -4.01 -22.32 3.56
CA ASP A 62 -4.31 -20.90 3.78
C ASP A 62 -3.55 -19.96 2.82
N ILE A 63 -2.65 -20.48 2.00
CA ILE A 63 -1.72 -19.66 1.23
C ILE A 63 -1.84 -19.85 -0.29
N VAL A 64 -1.37 -18.82 -1.00
CA VAL A 64 -1.06 -18.88 -2.45
C VAL A 64 0.36 -18.37 -2.66
N GLU A 65 1.16 -19.17 -3.31
CA GLU A 65 2.54 -18.81 -3.62
C GLU A 65 2.67 -18.25 -5.03
N ASN A 66 3.56 -17.29 -5.16
CA ASN A 66 4.13 -16.87 -6.41
C ASN A 66 5.67 -16.81 -6.30
N GLN A 67 6.33 -16.31 -7.34
CA GLN A 67 7.79 -16.32 -7.41
C GLN A 67 8.45 -15.47 -6.30
N TRP A 68 7.84 -14.38 -5.87
CA TRP A 68 8.42 -13.38 -4.97
C TRP A 68 7.82 -13.38 -3.56
N ALA A 69 6.65 -13.99 -3.35
CA ALA A 69 5.97 -13.97 -2.06
C ALA A 69 5.05 -15.17 -1.84
N THR A 70 4.84 -15.48 -0.57
CA THR A 70 3.77 -16.34 -0.08
C THR A 70 2.66 -15.42 0.44
N HIS A 71 1.48 -15.48 -0.18
CA HIS A 71 0.31 -14.67 0.18
C HIS A 71 -0.65 -15.46 1.05
N LEU A 72 -1.17 -14.83 2.09
CA LEU A 72 -2.22 -15.40 2.92
C LEU A 72 -3.59 -15.17 2.28
N ASN A 73 -4.33 -16.23 2.00
CA ASN A 73 -5.72 -16.16 1.53
C ASN A 73 -6.71 -16.03 2.69
N ALA A 74 -6.42 -16.65 3.84
CA ALA A 74 -7.29 -16.75 5.00
C ALA A 74 -7.21 -15.54 5.96
N TRP A 75 -6.74 -14.36 5.48
CA TRP A 75 -6.66 -13.17 6.31
C TRP A 75 -8.04 -12.65 6.77
N LYS A 76 -9.11 -12.97 6.04
CA LYS A 76 -10.50 -12.60 6.39
C LYS A 76 -11.00 -13.21 7.71
N ASP A 77 -10.31 -14.20 8.23
CA ASP A 77 -10.64 -14.82 9.51
C ASP A 77 -9.94 -14.11 10.70
N ILE A 78 -9.08 -13.14 10.43
CA ILE A 78 -8.34 -12.39 11.46
C ILE A 78 -9.17 -11.18 11.89
N LYS A 79 -9.96 -11.34 12.94
CA LYS A 79 -10.89 -10.31 13.43
C LYS A 79 -10.21 -9.01 13.87
N GLU A 80 -8.98 -9.09 14.34
CA GLU A 80 -8.20 -7.94 14.76
C GLU A 80 -7.91 -6.97 13.61
N LEU A 81 -8.06 -7.40 12.35
CA LEU A 81 -7.95 -6.53 11.19
C LEU A 81 -9.10 -5.51 11.13
N ASP A 82 -10.33 -5.88 11.50
CA ASP A 82 -11.45 -4.94 11.62
C ASP A 82 -11.17 -3.88 12.68
N GLU A 83 -10.64 -4.30 13.84
CA GLU A 83 -10.27 -3.38 14.91
C GLU A 83 -9.11 -2.45 14.49
N LEU A 84 -8.10 -2.98 13.80
CA LEU A 84 -6.98 -2.19 13.31
C LEU A 84 -7.46 -1.14 12.31
N LEU A 85 -8.26 -1.53 11.32
CA LEU A 85 -8.83 -0.61 10.35
C LEU A 85 -9.73 0.43 11.02
N GLY A 86 -10.55 0.02 12.00
CA GLY A 86 -11.37 0.93 12.82
C GLY A 86 -10.57 1.98 13.56
N LEU A 87 -9.34 1.66 13.94
CA LEU A 87 -8.43 2.58 14.63
C LEU A 87 -7.74 3.55 13.66
N ILE A 88 -7.23 3.06 12.52
CA ILE A 88 -6.37 3.87 11.64
C ILE A 88 -7.12 4.62 10.54
N MET A 89 -8.22 4.08 10.02
CA MET A 89 -8.95 4.69 8.90
C MET A 89 -9.50 6.09 9.23
N PRO A 90 -10.09 6.37 10.41
CA PRO A 90 -10.53 7.71 10.76
C PRO A 90 -9.40 8.76 10.72
N GLU A 91 -8.20 8.41 11.15
CA GLU A 91 -7.03 9.28 11.10
C GLU A 91 -6.61 9.58 9.65
N ILE A 92 -6.62 8.58 8.79
CA ILE A 92 -6.30 8.70 7.35
C ILE A 92 -7.36 9.55 6.64
N GLU A 93 -8.64 9.33 6.94
CA GLU A 93 -9.76 10.13 6.40
C GLU A 93 -9.60 11.61 6.74
N GLN A 94 -9.38 11.92 8.01
CA GLN A 94 -9.31 13.29 8.50
C GLN A 94 -8.04 14.02 8.07
N LYS A 95 -6.88 13.37 8.23
CA LYS A 95 -5.58 14.01 8.05
C LYS A 95 -5.11 14.06 6.60
N VAL A 96 -5.61 13.15 5.76
CA VAL A 96 -5.10 12.96 4.39
C VAL A 96 -6.18 13.19 3.34
N PHE A 97 -7.24 12.38 3.36
CA PHE A 97 -8.25 12.44 2.30
C PHE A 97 -9.17 13.66 2.42
N LYS A 98 -9.49 14.08 3.64
CA LYS A 98 -10.61 15.02 3.90
C LYS A 98 -11.92 14.53 3.27
N SER A 99 -12.11 13.23 3.29
CA SER A 99 -13.30 12.52 2.84
C SER A 99 -13.39 11.20 3.59
N ASN A 100 -14.54 10.57 3.55
CA ASN A 100 -14.59 9.15 3.89
C ASN A 100 -13.64 8.40 2.96
N ALA A 101 -13.10 7.29 3.43
CA ALA A 101 -12.22 6.45 2.64
C ALA A 101 -12.57 4.97 2.82
N HIS A 102 -12.19 4.18 1.85
CA HIS A 102 -12.44 2.75 1.82
C HIS A 102 -11.17 1.97 1.49
N THR A 103 -10.92 0.92 2.23
CA THR A 103 -9.89 -0.07 1.88
C THR A 103 -10.43 -0.97 0.78
N GLU A 104 -9.89 -0.86 -0.41
CA GLU A 104 -10.32 -1.63 -1.58
C GLU A 104 -9.69 -3.02 -1.62
N ILE A 105 -8.39 -3.09 -1.32
CA ILE A 105 -7.60 -4.33 -1.35
C ILE A 105 -6.79 -4.41 -0.07
N LEU A 106 -6.77 -5.59 0.54
CA LEU A 106 -5.88 -5.95 1.63
C LEU A 106 -5.08 -7.20 1.25
N LEU A 107 -3.79 -7.15 1.52
CA LEU A 107 -2.86 -8.25 1.32
C LEU A 107 -2.07 -8.48 2.58
N ALA A 108 -2.00 -9.74 3.00
CA ALA A 108 -1.03 -10.20 3.98
C ALA A 108 -0.07 -11.16 3.28
N TYR A 109 1.24 -10.93 3.37
CA TYR A 109 2.20 -11.79 2.70
C TYR A 109 3.58 -11.75 3.36
N LYS A 110 4.36 -12.77 3.04
CA LYS A 110 5.77 -12.96 3.38
C LYS A 110 6.59 -12.95 2.10
N ASN A 111 7.66 -12.17 2.05
CA ASN A 111 8.58 -12.20 0.91
C ASN A 111 9.28 -13.55 0.86
N LYS A 112 9.72 -13.94 -0.33
CA LYS A 112 10.51 -15.17 -0.53
C LYS A 112 11.95 -14.79 -0.88
N PRO A 113 12.96 -15.49 -0.40
CA PRO A 113 14.30 -15.39 -0.97
C PRO A 113 14.26 -15.86 -2.43
N GLY A 114 15.11 -15.30 -3.28
CA GLY A 114 15.14 -15.67 -4.69
C GLY A 114 16.41 -15.26 -5.38
N ALA A 115 16.86 -16.08 -6.33
CA ALA A 115 18.10 -15.85 -7.05
C ALA A 115 17.99 -14.74 -8.11
N ASN A 116 16.81 -14.58 -8.72
CA ASN A 116 16.59 -13.63 -9.83
C ASN A 116 15.53 -12.61 -9.44
N PRO A 117 15.88 -11.33 -9.30
CA PRO A 117 14.90 -10.28 -9.05
C PRO A 117 13.85 -10.22 -10.15
N ASP A 118 12.57 -10.29 -9.76
CA ASP A 118 11.42 -10.14 -10.65
C ASP A 118 10.28 -9.44 -9.92
N SER A 119 9.26 -9.03 -10.66
CA SER A 119 8.03 -8.43 -10.13
C SER A 119 8.31 -7.26 -9.18
N SER A 120 7.91 -7.36 -7.92
CA SER A 120 8.03 -6.28 -6.92
C SER A 120 9.46 -6.06 -6.39
N TRP A 121 10.41 -6.90 -6.74
CA TRP A 121 11.83 -6.68 -6.45
C TRP A 121 12.49 -5.70 -7.43
N LEU A 122 11.89 -5.52 -8.61
CA LEU A 122 12.31 -4.50 -9.55
C LEU A 122 11.69 -3.15 -9.19
N TRP A 123 12.38 -2.06 -9.54
CA TRP A 123 11.81 -0.73 -9.44
C TRP A 123 10.51 -0.66 -10.25
N HIS A 124 9.44 -0.21 -9.62
CA HIS A 124 8.12 -0.19 -10.21
C HIS A 124 7.25 0.92 -9.64
N TYR A 125 6.07 1.05 -10.21
CA TYR A 125 4.93 1.81 -9.73
C TYR A 125 3.68 0.96 -9.90
N ASP A 126 2.62 1.24 -9.14
CA ASP A 126 1.42 0.39 -9.17
C ASP A 126 0.42 0.78 -10.26
N ASP A 127 0.58 1.95 -10.91
CA ASP A 127 -0.33 2.50 -11.92
C ASP A 127 -1.77 2.62 -11.41
N CYS A 128 -1.91 3.18 -10.23
CA CYS A 128 -3.20 3.47 -9.62
C CYS A 128 -3.68 4.89 -9.98
N PRO A 129 -5.00 5.16 -9.88
CA PRO A 129 -5.51 6.53 -9.92
C PRO A 129 -4.81 7.42 -8.88
N ASP A 130 -4.63 8.71 -9.21
CA ASP A 130 -3.92 9.66 -8.34
C ASP A 130 -4.59 9.90 -6.98
N GLN A 131 -5.86 9.51 -6.84
CA GLN A 131 -6.64 9.63 -5.60
C GLN A 131 -6.48 8.43 -4.67
N PHE A 132 -5.71 7.41 -5.07
CA PHE A 132 -5.49 6.20 -4.30
C PHE A 132 -4.20 6.32 -3.49
N LEU A 133 -4.22 5.73 -2.30
CA LEU A 133 -3.04 5.59 -1.46
C LEU A 133 -2.81 4.11 -1.14
N LYS A 134 -1.57 3.80 -0.80
CA LYS A 134 -1.13 2.48 -0.40
C LYS A 134 -0.52 2.58 1.00
N LEU A 135 -0.99 1.77 1.92
CA LEU A 135 -0.44 1.64 3.26
C LEU A 135 0.29 0.31 3.37
N VAL A 136 1.54 0.34 3.81
CA VAL A 136 2.29 -0.84 4.24
C VAL A 136 2.44 -0.83 5.76
N ILE A 137 2.23 -1.98 6.40
CA ILE A 137 2.48 -2.18 7.83
C ILE A 137 3.33 -3.43 7.99
N TYR A 138 4.45 -3.32 8.70
CA TYR A 138 5.32 -4.46 9.00
C TYR A 138 4.79 -5.28 10.16
N LEU A 139 4.84 -6.60 10.00
CA LEU A 139 4.42 -7.57 11.00
C LEU A 139 5.58 -8.22 11.74
N ASN A 140 6.79 -8.12 11.21
CA ASN A 140 8.02 -8.56 11.86
C ASN A 140 9.11 -7.47 11.80
N ASP A 141 10.27 -7.74 12.41
CA ASP A 141 11.43 -6.85 12.30
C ASP A 141 11.92 -6.82 10.86
N VAL A 142 12.10 -5.60 10.33
CA VAL A 142 12.58 -5.39 8.96
C VAL A 142 13.89 -4.63 8.96
N THR A 143 14.90 -5.25 8.36
CA THR A 143 16.25 -4.73 8.14
C THR A 143 16.56 -4.69 6.63
N GLU A 144 17.72 -4.22 6.24
CA GLU A 144 18.17 -4.23 4.85
C GLU A 144 18.20 -5.65 4.24
N ASP A 145 18.43 -6.68 5.08
CA ASP A 145 18.68 -8.05 4.65
C ASP A 145 17.43 -8.90 4.42
N ASN A 146 16.26 -8.45 4.90
CA ASN A 146 15.07 -9.32 4.89
C ASN A 146 13.94 -8.84 3.98
N GLY A 147 14.27 -8.09 2.94
CA GLY A 147 13.31 -7.71 1.91
C GLY A 147 12.59 -6.39 2.20
N CYS A 148 13.32 -5.38 2.70
CA CYS A 148 12.75 -4.09 3.05
C CYS A 148 12.09 -3.40 1.85
N PHE A 149 11.14 -2.51 2.15
CA PHE A 149 10.57 -1.60 1.17
C PHE A 149 11.55 -0.46 0.91
N GLN A 150 11.82 -0.18 -0.37
CA GLN A 150 12.68 0.92 -0.81
C GLN A 150 11.94 1.88 -1.73
N TYR A 151 12.36 3.14 -1.68
CA TYR A 151 11.84 4.22 -2.52
C TYR A 151 12.93 5.22 -2.87
N LEU A 152 12.69 6.04 -3.89
CA LEU A 152 13.60 7.14 -4.24
C LEU A 152 13.10 8.44 -3.61
N GLN A 153 14.02 9.19 -2.99
CA GLN A 153 13.75 10.52 -2.43
C GLN A 153 15.00 11.39 -2.56
N ASN A 154 14.83 12.66 -2.94
CA ASN A 154 15.94 13.61 -2.91
C ASN A 154 16.08 14.27 -1.52
N LYS A 155 17.15 15.04 -1.34
CA LYS A 155 17.46 15.76 -0.09
C LYS A 155 16.37 16.77 0.35
N ASP A 156 15.59 17.26 -0.60
CA ASP A 156 14.51 18.22 -0.35
C ASP A 156 13.17 17.52 -0.04
N GLY A 157 13.17 16.18 0.08
CA GLY A 157 11.99 15.39 0.38
C GLY A 157 11.11 15.09 -0.84
N HIS A 158 11.53 15.38 -2.06
CA HIS A 158 10.77 15.07 -3.26
C HIS A 158 10.94 13.61 -3.69
N PHE A 159 9.89 13.08 -4.29
CA PHE A 159 9.81 11.71 -4.80
C PHE A 159 9.59 11.73 -6.31
N PRO A 160 10.31 10.95 -7.11
CA PRO A 160 9.97 10.77 -8.51
C PRO A 160 8.68 9.96 -8.62
N MET A 161 7.81 10.38 -9.52
CA MET A 161 6.52 9.73 -9.76
C MET A 161 6.35 9.40 -11.23
N VAL A 162 5.62 8.33 -11.50
CA VAL A 162 5.16 7.98 -12.84
C VAL A 162 3.73 8.49 -13.00
N PRO A 163 3.42 9.27 -14.05
CA PRO A 163 2.07 9.68 -14.37
C PRO A 163 1.15 8.47 -14.61
N THR A 164 -0.10 8.59 -14.25
CA THR A 164 -1.11 7.56 -14.55
C THR A 164 -2.14 8.06 -15.54
N ASN A 165 -2.63 7.12 -16.38
CA ASN A 165 -3.77 7.35 -17.26
C ASN A 165 -5.08 6.79 -16.68
N ARG A 166 -5.07 6.33 -15.43
CA ARG A 166 -6.23 5.76 -14.73
C ARG A 166 -7.17 6.89 -14.26
N THR A 167 -7.99 7.38 -15.16
CA THR A 167 -8.87 8.53 -14.89
C THR A 167 -10.28 8.16 -14.44
N TYR A 168 -10.77 6.97 -14.80
CA TYR A 168 -12.12 6.51 -14.46
C TYR A 168 -12.19 4.96 -14.34
N PRO A 169 -13.20 4.43 -13.62
CA PRO A 169 -13.38 3.00 -13.43
C PRO A 169 -13.54 2.22 -14.74
N GLY A 170 -12.87 1.07 -14.81
CA GLY A 170 -12.94 0.22 -16.00
C GLY A 170 -12.07 0.68 -17.17
N HIS A 171 -11.28 1.75 -17.01
CA HIS A 171 -10.31 2.18 -18.00
C HIS A 171 -9.02 1.39 -17.88
N ASP A 172 -9.05 0.14 -18.34
CA ASP A 172 -7.95 -0.80 -18.28
C ASP A 172 -7.21 -1.00 -19.63
N GLY A 173 -7.72 -0.42 -20.70
CA GLY A 173 -7.14 -0.53 -22.05
C GLY A 173 -5.98 0.42 -22.35
N THR A 174 -5.65 1.36 -21.46
CA THR A 174 -4.56 2.30 -21.68
C THR A 174 -3.22 1.64 -21.36
N PRO A 175 -2.24 1.73 -22.27
CA PRO A 175 -0.90 1.19 -22.00
C PRO A 175 -0.30 1.83 -20.75
N HIS A 176 0.40 1.04 -19.94
CA HIS A 176 1.20 1.56 -18.85
C HIS A 176 2.30 2.49 -19.37
N TYR A 177 2.66 3.51 -18.60
CA TYR A 177 3.74 4.42 -18.97
C TYR A 177 5.06 3.67 -19.22
N PHE A 178 5.38 2.72 -18.35
CA PHE A 178 6.43 1.74 -18.58
C PHE A 178 5.85 0.34 -18.73
N LYS A 179 6.40 -0.47 -19.64
CA LYS A 179 5.95 -1.83 -19.90
C LYS A 179 5.88 -2.66 -18.61
N GLY A 180 4.73 -3.25 -18.36
CA GLY A 180 4.51 -4.08 -17.17
C GLY A 180 4.65 -3.33 -15.84
N LYS A 181 4.55 -1.98 -15.83
CA LYS A 181 4.74 -1.11 -14.67
C LYS A 181 6.17 -1.15 -14.09
N ARG A 182 7.13 -1.67 -14.83
CA ARG A 182 8.53 -1.74 -14.40
C ARG A 182 9.30 -0.54 -14.92
N ILE A 183 10.00 0.12 -13.99
CA ILE A 183 10.80 1.29 -14.30
C ILE A 183 12.13 0.80 -14.86
N PRO A 184 12.51 1.22 -16.08
CA PRO A 184 13.75 0.81 -16.69
C PRO A 184 14.98 1.19 -15.84
N PRO A 185 16.03 0.37 -15.79
CA PRO A 185 17.23 0.67 -15.00
C PRO A 185 17.86 2.01 -15.33
N GLU A 186 17.84 2.41 -16.60
CA GLU A 186 18.33 3.71 -17.08
C GLU A 186 17.55 4.90 -16.51
N GLU A 187 16.24 4.77 -16.34
CA GLU A 187 15.42 5.80 -15.69
C GLU A 187 15.74 5.92 -14.20
N THR A 188 15.92 4.81 -13.51
CA THR A 188 16.34 4.82 -12.11
C THR A 188 17.72 5.45 -11.95
N LYS A 189 18.68 5.08 -12.82
CA LYS A 189 20.02 5.65 -12.84
C LYS A 189 19.97 7.16 -13.06
N LYS A 190 19.19 7.62 -14.04
CA LYS A 190 18.98 9.04 -14.31
C LYS A 190 18.48 9.79 -13.07
N ARG A 191 17.49 9.24 -12.33
CA ARG A 191 17.00 9.88 -11.09
C ARG A 191 18.09 9.96 -10.03
N ILE A 192 18.93 8.93 -9.89
CA ILE A 192 20.07 8.96 -8.97
C ILE A 192 21.08 10.06 -9.37
N GLU A 193 21.37 10.20 -10.66
CA GLU A 193 22.24 11.27 -11.19
C GLU A 193 21.63 12.68 -10.98
N GLU A 194 20.29 12.79 -10.95
CA GLU A 194 19.56 14.02 -10.61
C GLU A 194 19.52 14.31 -9.09
N GLY A 195 20.17 13.48 -8.25
CA GLY A 195 20.28 13.69 -6.80
C GLY A 195 19.21 12.98 -5.97
N TYR A 196 18.48 12.02 -6.54
CA TYR A 196 17.64 11.13 -5.76
C TYR A 196 18.47 10.01 -5.15
N GLU A 197 18.14 9.65 -3.92
CA GLU A 197 18.80 8.59 -3.16
C GLU A 197 17.82 7.45 -2.89
N VAL A 198 18.35 6.23 -2.78
CA VAL A 198 17.58 5.07 -2.33
C VAL A 198 17.40 5.19 -0.81
N LYS A 199 16.16 5.18 -0.37
CA LYS A 199 15.78 5.13 1.04
C LYS A 199 15.09 3.80 1.33
N SER A 200 15.31 3.28 2.53
CA SER A 200 14.73 2.04 3.02
C SER A 200 13.78 2.31 4.19
N LEU A 201 12.58 1.76 4.14
CA LEU A 201 11.71 1.69 5.30
C LEU A 201 12.18 0.50 6.15
N LEU A 202 12.70 0.79 7.33
CA LEU A 202 13.21 -0.20 8.29
C LEU A 202 12.48 -0.05 9.62
N GLY A 203 12.40 -1.11 10.40
CA GLY A 203 11.87 -1.02 11.75
C GLY A 203 11.22 -2.28 12.30
N LYS A 204 10.60 -2.10 13.47
CA LYS A 204 9.93 -3.13 14.26
C LYS A 204 8.50 -3.38 13.74
N PRO A 205 7.82 -4.46 14.20
CA PRO A 205 6.40 -4.65 13.96
C PRO A 205 5.60 -3.38 14.30
N GLY A 206 4.70 -2.99 13.41
CA GLY A 206 3.96 -1.73 13.51
C GLY A 206 4.64 -0.53 12.83
N THR A 207 5.86 -0.67 12.31
CA THR A 207 6.40 0.32 11.37
C THR A 207 5.52 0.35 10.13
N TYR A 208 5.16 1.55 9.68
CA TYR A 208 4.29 1.72 8.52
C TYR A 208 4.72 2.91 7.65
N ALA A 209 4.29 2.89 6.40
CA ALA A 209 4.29 4.05 5.53
C ALA A 209 2.98 4.12 4.72
N LEU A 210 2.33 5.28 4.73
CA LEU A 210 1.25 5.62 3.81
C LEU A 210 1.85 6.36 2.62
N MET A 211 1.62 5.87 1.41
CA MET A 211 2.30 6.39 0.23
C MET A 211 1.40 6.50 -0.99
N HIS A 212 1.79 7.38 -1.92
CA HIS A 212 1.22 7.38 -3.26
C HIS A 212 1.75 6.16 -4.04
N PRO A 213 0.87 5.31 -4.61
CA PRO A 213 1.30 4.05 -5.24
C PRO A 213 2.14 4.24 -6.51
N ASN A 214 2.18 5.45 -7.09
CA ASN A 214 2.93 5.74 -8.31
C ASN A 214 4.31 6.39 -8.08
N ILE A 215 4.82 6.46 -6.83
CA ILE A 215 6.24 6.77 -6.59
C ILE A 215 7.12 5.61 -7.06
N TYR A 216 8.40 5.89 -7.33
CA TYR A 216 9.38 4.85 -7.62
C TYR A 216 9.66 4.04 -6.36
N HIS A 217 9.25 2.77 -6.35
CA HIS A 217 9.45 1.90 -5.19
C HIS A 217 9.74 0.45 -5.59
N ARG A 218 10.26 -0.31 -4.62
CA ARG A 218 10.49 -1.76 -4.74
C ARG A 218 10.54 -2.42 -3.37
N ALA A 219 10.49 -3.75 -3.33
CA ALA A 219 11.04 -4.55 -2.23
C ALA A 219 12.47 -4.95 -2.56
N THR A 220 13.33 -5.17 -1.56
CA THR A 220 14.59 -5.87 -1.79
C THR A 220 14.37 -7.38 -1.76
N VAL A 221 15.28 -8.13 -2.37
CA VAL A 221 15.29 -9.59 -2.25
C VAL A 221 15.82 -9.94 -0.87
N PRO A 222 15.11 -10.74 -0.06
CA PRO A 222 15.65 -11.21 1.21
C PRO A 222 16.94 -12.01 1.01
N VAL A 223 17.94 -11.75 1.85
CA VAL A 223 19.18 -12.51 1.90
C VAL A 223 18.88 -13.92 2.38
N GLU A 224 19.54 -14.92 1.83
CA GLU A 224 19.39 -16.31 2.25
C GLU A 224 19.73 -16.46 3.73
N GLY A 225 18.86 -17.14 4.48
CA GLY A 225 19.01 -17.31 5.94
C GLY A 225 18.47 -16.15 6.78
N SER A 226 18.08 -15.02 6.19
CA SER A 226 17.36 -13.97 6.92
C SER A 226 15.89 -14.36 7.15
N ALA A 227 15.25 -13.76 8.17
CA ALA A 227 13.80 -13.86 8.36
C ALA A 227 13.09 -12.93 7.37
N PRO A 228 12.42 -13.44 6.31
CA PRO A 228 11.81 -12.60 5.31
C PRO A 228 10.74 -11.67 5.90
N ARG A 229 10.59 -10.49 5.30
CA ARG A 229 9.56 -9.51 5.71
C ARG A 229 8.16 -10.09 5.57
N GLU A 230 7.39 -9.97 6.64
CA GLU A 230 5.96 -10.16 6.69
C GLU A 230 5.27 -8.81 6.81
N CYS A 231 4.21 -8.57 6.02
CA CYS A 231 3.55 -7.28 6.01
C CYS A 231 2.09 -7.35 5.57
N LEU A 232 1.35 -6.30 5.95
CA LEU A 232 0.06 -5.94 5.36
C LEU A 232 0.27 -4.86 4.31
N PHE A 233 -0.46 -4.98 3.20
CA PHE A 233 -0.64 -3.90 2.24
C PHE A 233 -2.12 -3.60 2.05
N LEU A 234 -2.45 -2.31 2.09
CA LEU A 234 -3.80 -1.83 1.88
C LEU A 234 -3.80 -0.81 0.76
N PHE A 235 -4.75 -0.93 -0.17
CA PHE A 235 -5.04 0.11 -1.14
C PHE A 235 -6.29 0.83 -0.70
N ILE A 236 -6.19 2.14 -0.52
CA ILE A 236 -7.21 3.00 0.08
C ILE A 236 -7.64 4.03 -0.96
N ARG A 237 -8.93 4.23 -1.11
CA ARG A 237 -9.52 5.22 -2.00
C ARG A 237 -10.55 6.10 -1.29
N PRO A 238 -10.81 7.31 -1.80
CA PRO A 238 -11.90 8.14 -1.30
C PRO A 238 -13.26 7.48 -1.54
N SER A 239 -14.22 7.77 -0.66
CA SER A 239 -15.58 7.27 -0.70
C SER A 239 -16.57 8.39 -0.43
N LEU A 240 -17.73 8.41 -1.13
CA LEU A 240 -18.81 9.34 -0.87
C LEU A 240 -19.52 9.05 0.45
N GLN A 241 -19.51 7.80 0.87
CA GLN A 241 -20.24 7.33 2.03
C GLN A 241 -19.28 6.79 3.07
N LYS A 242 -19.62 7.03 4.34
CA LYS A 242 -18.98 6.30 5.43
C LYS A 242 -19.43 4.85 5.34
N ARG A 243 -18.48 3.94 5.23
CA ARG A 243 -18.75 2.49 5.23
C ARG A 243 -18.40 1.90 6.58
N GLU A 244 -19.18 0.93 7.00
CA GLU A 244 -18.78 0.05 8.08
C GLU A 244 -17.53 -0.74 7.62
N ILE A 245 -16.57 -0.84 8.52
CA ILE A 245 -15.37 -1.61 8.28
C ILE A 245 -15.73 -3.07 8.49
N ASP A 246 -15.68 -3.82 7.40
CA ASP A 246 -15.89 -5.27 7.40
C ASP A 246 -14.88 -5.87 6.41
N ILE A 247 -13.88 -6.53 6.96
CA ILE A 247 -12.81 -7.15 6.15
C ILE A 247 -13.33 -8.17 5.16
N LYS A 248 -14.50 -8.78 5.38
CA LYS A 248 -15.11 -9.75 4.47
C LYS A 248 -15.47 -9.12 3.12
N ASN A 249 -15.70 -7.80 3.11
CA ASN A 249 -16.03 -7.03 1.91
C ASN A 249 -14.80 -6.46 1.19
N ILE A 250 -13.58 -6.67 1.73
CA ILE A 250 -12.33 -6.22 1.13
C ILE A 250 -11.81 -7.30 0.18
N HIS A 251 -11.27 -6.89 -0.96
CA HIS A 251 -10.73 -7.81 -1.96
C HIS A 251 -9.30 -8.27 -1.62
N SER A 252 -8.99 -9.53 -1.93
CA SER A 252 -7.62 -10.03 -2.02
C SER A 252 -7.07 -9.84 -3.45
N ILE A 253 -5.75 -10.04 -3.67
CA ILE A 253 -5.09 -9.83 -5.01
C ILE A 253 -5.66 -10.66 -6.17
N LYS A 254 -6.47 -11.66 -5.93
CA LYS A 254 -7.21 -12.31 -7.03
C LYS A 254 -8.64 -11.76 -7.12
N PRO A 255 -8.85 -10.55 -7.64
CA PRO A 255 -10.07 -10.38 -8.39
C PRO A 255 -9.93 -11.36 -9.55
N GLU A 256 -10.91 -12.22 -9.73
CA GLU A 256 -11.13 -12.85 -11.02
C GLU A 256 -10.94 -11.78 -12.08
N ARG A 257 -10.26 -12.08 -13.19
CA ARG A 257 -9.86 -11.10 -14.24
C ARG A 257 -11.00 -10.21 -14.77
N ASN A 258 -12.22 -10.39 -14.29
CA ASN A 258 -13.45 -9.69 -14.69
C ASN A 258 -14.00 -8.71 -13.63
N VAL A 259 -13.40 -8.57 -12.46
CA VAL A 259 -13.83 -7.56 -11.50
C VAL A 259 -13.31 -6.21 -11.99
N LYS A 260 -14.22 -5.25 -12.23
CA LYS A 260 -13.84 -3.86 -12.51
C LYS A 260 -12.94 -3.38 -11.38
N MET A 261 -11.66 -3.23 -11.67
CA MET A 261 -10.73 -2.69 -10.69
C MET A 261 -11.15 -1.27 -10.33
N TYR A 262 -11.26 -1.01 -9.02
CA TYR A 262 -11.54 0.31 -8.47
C TYR A 262 -12.94 0.87 -8.83
N PRO A 263 -14.05 0.21 -8.45
CA PRO A 263 -15.38 0.78 -8.63
C PRO A 263 -15.54 2.07 -7.82
N LEU A 264 -16.35 3.00 -8.31
CA LEU A 264 -16.82 4.15 -7.54
C LEU A 264 -18.14 3.80 -6.85
N ASP A 265 -18.35 4.33 -5.67
CA ASP A 265 -19.61 4.30 -4.93
C ASP A 265 -20.53 5.45 -5.29
#